data_cd1e636975b7f8ed42fb2dd595f1e9fd
#
_entry.id   cd1e636975b7f8ed42fb2dd595f1e9fd
#
_cell.length_a   1.000
_cell.length_b   1.000
_cell.length_c   1.000
_cell.angle_alpha   90.00
_cell.angle_beta   90.00
_cell.angle_gamma   90.00
#
_symmetry.space_group_name_H-M   'P 1'
#
loop_
_entity.id
_entity.type
_entity.pdbx_description
1 polymer ?
#
loop_
_entity_poly.entity_id
_entity_poly.type
_entity_poly.pdbx_seq_one_letter_code
_entity_poly.pdbx_strand_id
1 'polypeptide(L)'
;MTRSLFLYNTRSRRKELFKPLTEGHVGMYVCGPTVYGDAHLGHARPAITFDLVFRYLKHLGYKVRYVRNITDVGHLEHDADEGEDKIAKKARLEQLEPMEVAQYYTNRFNRAMDKLNVLPPSIEPHATGHIIEQEELVKEIMKNGYAYESNGSIYFDVVKYN
;
A
#
# COMPACT_ATOMS: atom_id res chain seq x y z
N MET A 1 -12.14 -28.17 16.17
CA MET A 1 -12.43 -28.26 14.72
C MET A 1 -11.64 -27.14 14.02
N THR A 2 -10.62 -27.49 13.26
CA THR A 2 -9.88 -26.52 12.43
C THR A 2 -10.80 -26.04 11.32
N ARG A 3 -11.26 -24.78 11.41
CA ARG A 3 -12.10 -24.18 10.36
C ARG A 3 -11.22 -23.85 9.16
N SER A 4 -11.54 -24.45 8.01
CA SER A 4 -10.83 -24.16 6.75
C SER A 4 -11.24 -22.80 6.21
N LEU A 5 -10.26 -21.94 5.93
CA LEU A 5 -10.45 -20.64 5.28
C LEU A 5 -10.22 -20.79 3.78
N PHE A 6 -11.17 -20.33 2.97
CA PHE A 6 -11.02 -20.26 1.51
C PHE A 6 -11.02 -18.81 1.07
N LEU A 7 -10.05 -18.44 0.25
CA LEU A 7 -9.93 -17.10 -0.32
C LEU A 7 -9.98 -17.18 -1.85
N TYR A 8 -10.58 -16.17 -2.48
CA TYR A 8 -10.52 -16.03 -3.93
C TYR A 8 -9.13 -15.54 -4.35
N ASN A 9 -8.47 -16.33 -5.18
CA ASN A 9 -7.17 -15.99 -5.71
C ASN A 9 -7.34 -15.42 -7.13
N THR A 10 -6.98 -14.16 -7.33
CA THR A 10 -7.12 -13.46 -8.61
C THR A 10 -6.24 -14.09 -9.71
N ARG A 11 -5.09 -14.65 -9.35
CA ARG A 11 -4.17 -15.31 -10.31
C ARG A 11 -4.79 -16.57 -10.90
N SER A 12 -5.34 -17.45 -10.05
CA SER A 12 -5.98 -18.69 -10.49
C SER A 12 -7.47 -18.53 -10.85
N ARG A 13 -8.07 -17.36 -10.51
CA ARG A 13 -9.50 -17.01 -10.70
C ARG A 13 -10.47 -17.98 -10.04
N ARG A 14 -10.09 -18.56 -8.90
CA ARG A 14 -10.93 -19.50 -8.13
C ARG A 14 -10.73 -19.31 -6.62
N LYS A 15 -11.67 -19.86 -5.84
CA LYS A 15 -11.52 -19.98 -4.39
C LYS A 15 -10.57 -21.13 -4.07
N GLU A 16 -9.56 -20.85 -3.27
CA GLU A 16 -8.54 -21.81 -2.85
C GLU A 16 -8.49 -21.91 -1.34
N LEU A 17 -8.13 -23.07 -0.83
CA LEU A 17 -7.84 -23.25 0.59
C LEU A 17 -6.62 -22.39 0.96
N PHE A 18 -6.81 -21.51 1.92
CA PHE A 18 -5.71 -20.70 2.43
C PHE A 18 -4.69 -21.58 3.15
N LYS A 19 -3.43 -21.45 2.73
CA LYS A 19 -2.28 -22.09 3.38
C LYS A 19 -1.24 -21.01 3.63
N PRO A 20 -0.84 -20.76 4.90
CA PRO A 20 0.23 -19.80 5.19
C PRO A 20 1.56 -20.31 4.66
N LEU A 21 2.45 -19.42 4.26
CA LEU A 21 3.83 -19.76 3.85
C LEU A 21 4.67 -20.27 5.02
N THR A 22 4.40 -19.78 6.22
CA THR A 22 5.02 -20.20 7.49
C THR A 22 3.91 -20.62 8.43
N GLU A 23 4.02 -21.81 8.99
CA GLU A 23 3.00 -22.35 9.90
C GLU A 23 2.74 -21.40 11.08
N GLY A 24 1.47 -21.17 11.37
CA GLY A 24 1.03 -20.26 12.44
C GLY A 24 1.24 -18.75 12.18
N HIS A 25 1.85 -18.35 11.06
CA HIS A 25 2.14 -16.95 10.75
C HIS A 25 1.57 -16.54 9.40
N VAL A 26 1.03 -15.32 9.33
CA VAL A 26 0.50 -14.73 8.09
C VAL A 26 1.07 -13.33 7.89
N GLY A 27 1.65 -13.09 6.72
CA GLY A 27 1.94 -11.75 6.21
C GLY A 27 0.76 -11.26 5.39
N MET A 28 0.27 -10.06 5.70
CA MET A 28 -0.83 -9.42 4.99
C MET A 28 -0.39 -8.02 4.61
N TYR A 29 -0.46 -7.69 3.32
CA TYR A 29 -0.21 -6.36 2.81
C TYR A 29 -1.45 -5.80 2.14
N VAL A 30 -1.80 -4.56 2.45
CA VAL A 30 -2.92 -3.83 1.84
C VAL A 30 -2.44 -2.45 1.42
N CYS A 31 -2.76 -2.04 0.20
CA CYS A 31 -2.47 -0.69 -0.26
C CYS A 31 -3.14 0.34 0.65
N GLY A 32 -2.36 1.33 1.04
CA GLY A 32 -2.82 2.42 1.88
C GLY A 32 -3.24 3.66 1.10
N PRO A 33 -3.55 4.76 1.78
CA PRO A 33 -3.99 5.99 1.15
C PRO A 33 -2.82 6.78 0.56
N THR A 34 -3.14 7.63 -0.44
CA THR A 34 -2.32 8.78 -0.79
C THR A 34 -2.82 9.97 0.02
N VAL A 35 -1.94 10.56 0.81
CA VAL A 35 -2.32 11.49 1.88
C VAL A 35 -2.29 12.97 1.46
N TYR A 36 -3.11 13.33 0.47
CA TYR A 36 -3.30 14.71 -0.01
C TYR A 36 -4.70 15.26 0.28
N GLY A 37 -5.60 14.45 0.83
CA GLY A 37 -7.00 14.81 1.09
C GLY A 37 -7.67 13.91 2.10
N ASP A 38 -8.90 14.25 2.45
CA ASP A 38 -9.69 13.49 3.41
C ASP A 38 -10.07 12.09 2.91
N ALA A 39 -10.22 11.17 3.86
CA ALA A 39 -10.74 9.84 3.57
C ALA A 39 -12.22 9.93 3.11
N HIS A 40 -12.57 9.08 2.17
CA HIS A 40 -13.93 8.93 1.67
C HIS A 40 -14.33 7.43 1.61
N LEU A 41 -15.55 7.12 1.17
CA LEU A 41 -16.06 5.74 1.14
C LEU A 41 -15.17 4.77 0.34
N GLY A 42 -14.47 5.25 -0.69
CA GLY A 42 -13.49 4.46 -1.44
C GLY A 42 -12.33 3.97 -0.58
N HIS A 43 -11.93 4.72 0.44
CA HIS A 43 -10.92 4.32 1.43
C HIS A 43 -11.51 3.42 2.52
N ALA A 44 -12.74 3.69 2.95
CA ALA A 44 -13.40 2.93 4.00
C ALA A 44 -13.66 1.48 3.58
N ARG A 45 -14.07 1.26 2.31
CA ARG A 45 -14.41 -0.06 1.80
C ARG A 45 -13.25 -1.07 1.92
N PRO A 46 -12.04 -0.84 1.36
CA PRO A 46 -10.93 -1.77 1.54
C PRO A 46 -10.50 -1.87 3.00
N ALA A 47 -10.49 -0.76 3.75
CA ALA A 47 -10.10 -0.77 5.15
C ALA A 47 -10.98 -1.73 5.98
N ILE A 48 -12.30 -1.63 5.88
CA ILE A 48 -13.26 -2.50 6.59
C ILE A 48 -13.15 -3.95 6.08
N THR A 49 -13.05 -4.14 4.75
CA THR A 49 -12.97 -5.48 4.16
C THR A 49 -11.74 -6.24 4.67
N PHE A 50 -10.59 -5.60 4.67
CA PHE A 50 -9.34 -6.24 5.10
C PHE A 50 -9.19 -6.28 6.62
N ASP A 51 -9.85 -5.41 7.37
CA ASP A 51 -9.99 -5.54 8.83
C ASP A 51 -10.75 -6.82 9.20
N LEU A 52 -11.83 -7.14 8.48
CA LEU A 52 -12.53 -8.43 8.67
C LEU A 52 -11.63 -9.62 8.43
N VAL A 53 -10.80 -9.58 7.36
CA VAL A 53 -9.83 -10.65 7.08
C VAL A 53 -8.79 -10.73 8.19
N PHE A 54 -8.24 -9.59 8.62
CA PHE A 54 -7.26 -9.51 9.70
C PHE A 54 -7.79 -10.09 11.02
N ARG A 55 -8.99 -9.66 11.43
CA ARG A 55 -9.66 -10.19 12.64
C ARG A 55 -9.92 -11.67 12.54
N TYR A 56 -10.37 -12.14 11.38
CA TYR A 56 -10.68 -13.55 11.19
C TYR A 56 -9.42 -14.42 11.22
N LEU A 57 -8.34 -14.00 10.60
CA LEU A 57 -7.05 -14.70 10.69
C LEU A 57 -6.55 -14.79 12.15
N LYS A 58 -6.68 -13.71 12.92
CA LYS A 58 -6.38 -13.73 14.37
C LYS A 58 -7.32 -14.67 15.14
N HIS A 59 -8.61 -14.69 14.82
CA HIS A 59 -9.58 -15.61 15.42
C HIS A 59 -9.23 -17.08 15.14
N LEU A 60 -8.66 -17.37 13.97
CA LEU A 60 -8.17 -18.72 13.62
C LEU A 60 -6.85 -19.09 14.33
N GLY A 61 -6.28 -18.20 15.13
CA GLY A 61 -5.08 -18.44 15.92
C GLY A 61 -3.77 -18.06 15.22
N TYR A 62 -3.82 -17.44 14.03
CA TYR A 62 -2.61 -16.99 13.34
C TYR A 62 -2.00 -15.75 14.01
N LYS A 63 -0.67 -15.69 14.03
CA LYS A 63 0.09 -14.45 14.26
C LYS A 63 0.14 -13.69 12.93
N VAL A 64 -0.57 -12.55 12.86
CA VAL A 64 -0.70 -11.79 11.62
C VAL A 64 0.17 -10.55 11.68
N ARG A 65 1.11 -10.40 10.73
CA ARG A 65 1.80 -9.15 10.44
C ARG A 65 1.03 -8.43 9.33
N TYR A 66 0.29 -7.41 9.72
CA TYR A 66 -0.47 -6.58 8.80
C TYR A 66 0.29 -5.31 8.47
N VAL A 67 0.59 -5.09 7.20
CA VAL A 67 1.28 -3.90 6.68
C VAL A 67 0.35 -3.14 5.76
N ARG A 68 0.27 -1.83 5.96
CA ARG A 68 -0.43 -0.89 5.09
C ARG A 68 0.48 0.32 4.87
N ASN A 69 0.81 0.63 3.62
CA ASN A 69 1.66 1.77 3.35
C ASN A 69 0.92 3.10 3.45
N ILE A 70 1.68 4.18 3.61
CA ILE A 70 1.25 5.56 3.40
C ILE A 70 2.00 6.09 2.17
N THR A 71 1.26 6.53 1.15
CA THR A 71 1.84 7.17 -0.03
C THR A 71 1.89 8.67 0.22
N ASP A 72 3.06 9.13 0.63
CA ASP A 72 3.34 10.52 1.00
C ASP A 72 4.22 11.24 -0.03
N VAL A 73 4.50 10.62 -1.18
CA VAL A 73 5.26 11.17 -2.31
C VAL A 73 5.02 10.37 -3.58
N GLY A 74 5.27 10.97 -4.75
CA GLY A 74 5.35 10.25 -6.02
C GLY A 74 4.01 9.84 -6.62
N HIS A 75 2.89 10.46 -6.22
CA HIS A 75 1.58 10.22 -6.82
C HIS A 75 1.19 11.36 -7.74
N LEU A 76 1.50 11.20 -9.03
CA LEU A 76 1.27 12.23 -10.05
C LEU A 76 -0.21 12.41 -10.38
N GLU A 77 -0.56 13.59 -10.88
CA GLU A 77 -1.91 13.89 -11.34
C GLU A 77 -2.31 12.98 -12.51
N HIS A 78 -3.59 12.63 -12.57
CA HIS A 78 -4.17 11.79 -13.61
C HIS A 78 -3.60 10.36 -13.70
N ASP A 79 -2.83 9.91 -12.69
CA ASP A 79 -2.13 8.62 -12.69
C ASP A 79 -1.26 8.42 -13.95
N ALA A 80 -0.72 9.54 -14.47
CA ALA A 80 0.12 9.59 -15.66
C ALA A 80 1.62 9.53 -15.30
N ASP A 81 2.45 9.29 -16.32
CA ASP A 81 3.92 9.26 -16.16
C ASP A 81 4.53 10.66 -16.02
N GLU A 82 3.75 11.71 -16.32
CA GLU A 82 4.14 13.12 -16.25
C GLU A 82 3.05 13.93 -15.52
N GLY A 83 3.45 14.92 -14.75
CA GLY A 83 2.54 15.78 -14.01
C GLY A 83 3.10 16.25 -12.67
N GLU A 84 2.36 17.11 -12.00
CA GLU A 84 2.70 17.57 -10.66
C GLU A 84 2.30 16.49 -9.61
N ASP A 85 3.13 16.26 -8.61
CA ASP A 85 2.79 15.43 -7.47
C ASP A 85 1.59 16.01 -6.71
N LYS A 86 0.59 15.17 -6.39
CA LYS A 86 -0.67 15.60 -5.75
C LYS A 86 -0.45 16.26 -4.38
N ILE A 87 0.55 15.80 -3.61
CA ILE A 87 0.87 16.35 -2.30
C ILE A 87 1.60 17.68 -2.46
N ALA A 88 2.59 17.76 -3.39
CA ALA A 88 3.30 19.00 -3.68
C ALA A 88 2.35 20.08 -4.18
N LYS A 89 1.42 19.76 -5.08
CA LYS A 89 0.37 20.66 -5.54
C LYS A 89 -0.49 21.18 -4.40
N LYS A 90 -0.95 20.27 -3.52
CA LYS A 90 -1.77 20.63 -2.36
C LYS A 90 -1.01 21.55 -1.41
N ALA A 91 0.25 21.24 -1.11
CA ALA A 91 1.11 22.03 -0.27
C ALA A 91 1.31 23.46 -0.83
N ARG A 92 1.56 23.59 -2.11
CA ARG A 92 1.69 24.88 -2.79
C ARG A 92 0.39 25.71 -2.71
N LEU A 93 -0.77 25.09 -2.90
CA LEU A 93 -2.07 25.76 -2.83
C LEU A 93 -2.42 26.23 -1.42
N GLU A 94 -2.00 25.50 -0.39
CA GLU A 94 -2.26 25.79 1.02
C GLU A 94 -1.12 26.58 1.69
N GLN A 95 -0.04 26.87 0.96
CA GLN A 95 1.17 27.53 1.48
C GLN A 95 1.81 26.76 2.64
N LEU A 96 1.87 25.42 2.52
CA LEU A 96 2.45 24.50 3.47
C LEU A 96 3.61 23.75 2.87
N GLU A 97 4.40 23.07 3.71
CA GLU A 97 5.39 22.10 3.24
C GLU A 97 4.71 20.76 2.90
N PRO A 98 5.18 20.01 1.87
CA PRO A 98 4.61 18.72 1.50
C PRO A 98 4.47 17.74 2.66
N MET A 99 5.44 17.71 3.58
CA MET A 99 5.41 16.83 4.74
C MET A 99 4.36 17.24 5.78
N GLU A 100 4.04 18.54 5.90
CA GLU A 100 2.93 19.01 6.75
C GLU A 100 1.59 18.52 6.22
N VAL A 101 1.38 18.62 4.90
CA VAL A 101 0.18 18.10 4.22
C VAL A 101 0.07 16.60 4.45
N ALA A 102 1.15 15.84 4.17
CA ALA A 102 1.17 14.39 4.33
C ALA A 102 0.86 13.98 5.78
N GLN A 103 1.48 14.62 6.77
CA GLN A 103 1.24 14.33 8.18
C GLN A 103 -0.19 14.67 8.62
N TYR A 104 -0.70 15.82 8.19
CA TYR A 104 -2.05 16.27 8.51
C TYR A 104 -3.10 15.27 8.01
N TYR A 105 -3.04 14.87 6.72
CA TYR A 105 -4.02 13.95 6.15
C TYR A 105 -3.81 12.49 6.59
N THR A 106 -2.58 12.06 6.91
CA THR A 106 -2.34 10.78 7.57
C THR A 106 -3.08 10.70 8.91
N ASN A 107 -2.96 11.71 9.74
CA ASN A 107 -3.64 11.77 11.04
C ASN A 107 -5.17 11.78 10.88
N ARG A 108 -5.69 12.49 9.88
CA ARG A 108 -7.14 12.52 9.59
C ARG A 108 -7.64 11.17 9.08
N PHE A 109 -6.88 10.52 8.21
CA PHE A 109 -7.17 9.18 7.73
C PHE A 109 -7.26 8.19 8.90
N ASN A 110 -6.26 8.15 9.76
CA ASN A 110 -6.24 7.23 10.91
C ASN A 110 -7.42 7.48 11.85
N ARG A 111 -7.72 8.74 12.17
CA ARG A 111 -8.91 9.09 12.97
C ARG A 111 -10.23 8.67 12.32
N ALA A 112 -10.32 8.72 10.98
CA ALA A 112 -11.50 8.24 10.26
C ALA A 112 -11.64 6.72 10.34
N MET A 113 -10.53 5.98 10.23
CA MET A 113 -10.51 4.52 10.38
C MET A 113 -10.85 4.09 11.82
N ASP A 114 -10.37 4.80 12.82
CA ASP A 114 -10.73 4.56 14.22
C ASP A 114 -12.25 4.69 14.46
N LYS A 115 -12.88 5.72 13.87
CA LYS A 115 -14.35 5.91 13.95
C LYS A 115 -15.13 4.77 13.29
N LEU A 116 -14.54 4.08 12.31
CA LEU A 116 -15.10 2.89 11.65
C LEU A 116 -14.75 1.59 12.40
N ASN A 117 -14.11 1.68 13.58
CA ASN A 117 -13.64 0.53 14.35
C ASN A 117 -12.69 -0.40 13.58
N VAL A 118 -11.95 0.14 12.62
CA VAL A 118 -10.91 -0.59 11.88
C VAL A 118 -9.65 -0.67 12.74
N LEU A 119 -9.11 -1.87 12.93
CA LEU A 119 -7.88 -2.05 13.69
C LEU A 119 -6.69 -1.45 12.93
N PRO A 120 -5.75 -0.81 13.65
CA PRO A 120 -4.52 -0.32 13.04
C PRO A 120 -3.69 -1.50 12.49
N PRO A 121 -2.92 -1.29 11.42
CA PRO A 121 -1.96 -2.27 10.95
C PRO A 121 -0.81 -2.44 11.95
N SER A 122 -0.03 -3.52 11.81
CA SER A 122 1.17 -3.74 12.61
C SER A 122 2.28 -2.74 12.25
N ILE A 123 2.34 -2.33 10.98
CA ILE A 123 3.35 -1.42 10.42
C ILE A 123 2.68 -0.54 9.36
N GLU A 124 2.95 0.77 9.40
CA GLU A 124 2.58 1.73 8.36
C GLU A 124 3.85 2.37 7.76
N PRO A 125 4.49 1.74 6.77
CA PRO A 125 5.64 2.33 6.11
C PRO A 125 5.22 3.51 5.23
N HIS A 126 5.98 4.62 5.33
CA HIS A 126 5.86 5.77 4.45
C HIS A 126 6.74 5.59 3.22
N ALA A 127 6.27 6.00 2.04
CA ALA A 127 7.05 5.90 0.81
C ALA A 127 8.36 6.68 0.90
N THR A 128 8.34 7.89 1.46
CA THR A 128 9.54 8.72 1.70
C THR A 128 10.57 8.06 2.60
N GLY A 129 10.13 7.25 3.56
CA GLY A 129 11.01 6.52 4.48
C GLY A 129 11.75 5.34 3.85
N HIS A 130 11.43 4.97 2.60
CA HIS A 130 11.98 3.80 1.90
C HIS A 130 12.57 4.13 0.53
N ILE A 131 12.93 5.39 0.26
CA ILE A 131 13.48 5.80 -1.03
C ILE A 131 14.77 5.06 -1.34
N ILE A 132 15.66 4.93 -0.35
CA ILE A 132 16.96 4.23 -0.53
C ILE A 132 16.74 2.77 -0.93
N GLU A 133 15.86 2.06 -0.23
CA GLU A 133 15.55 0.65 -0.54
C GLU A 133 14.88 0.50 -1.91
N GLN A 134 14.04 1.47 -2.31
CA GLN A 134 13.43 1.49 -3.63
C GLN A 134 14.50 1.70 -4.73
N GLU A 135 15.41 2.65 -4.53
CA GLU A 135 16.53 2.88 -5.46
C GLU A 135 17.42 1.65 -5.61
N GLU A 136 17.79 0.99 -4.50
CA GLU A 136 18.60 -0.22 -4.54
C GLU A 136 17.87 -1.36 -5.27
N LEU A 137 16.57 -1.52 -5.07
CA LEU A 137 15.78 -2.49 -5.81
C LEU A 137 15.75 -2.18 -7.31
N VAL A 138 15.57 -0.90 -7.69
CA VAL A 138 15.59 -0.46 -9.09
C VAL A 138 16.95 -0.75 -9.73
N LYS A 139 18.06 -0.48 -9.04
CA LYS A 139 19.41 -0.79 -9.52
C LYS A 139 19.59 -2.29 -9.80
N GLU A 140 19.09 -3.16 -8.91
CA GLU A 140 19.15 -4.61 -9.13
C GLU A 140 18.28 -5.05 -10.31
N ILE A 141 17.11 -4.46 -10.51
CA ILE A 141 16.24 -4.73 -11.67
C ILE A 141 16.93 -4.31 -12.97
N MET A 142 17.57 -3.13 -12.99
CA MET A 142 18.35 -2.65 -14.15
C MET A 142 19.54 -3.58 -14.44
N LYS A 143 20.29 -3.98 -13.43
CA LYS A 143 21.42 -4.91 -13.56
C LYS A 143 20.99 -6.25 -14.14
N ASN A 144 19.81 -6.73 -13.79
CA ASN A 144 19.22 -7.94 -14.36
C ASN A 144 18.63 -7.72 -15.76
N GLY A 145 18.68 -6.49 -16.27
CA GLY A 145 18.24 -6.14 -17.63
C GLY A 145 16.73 -6.06 -17.80
N TYR A 146 15.95 -5.93 -16.73
CA TYR A 146 14.49 -5.80 -16.77
C TYR A 146 13.99 -4.37 -16.58
N ALA A 147 14.88 -3.40 -16.58
CA ALA A 147 14.53 -1.99 -16.60
C ALA A 147 15.48 -1.23 -17.54
N TYR A 148 15.02 -0.08 -18.03
CA TYR A 148 15.77 0.82 -18.91
C TYR A 148 15.48 2.27 -18.56
N GLU A 149 16.43 3.15 -18.90
CA GLU A 149 16.28 4.60 -18.76
C GLU A 149 15.76 5.22 -20.05
N SER A 150 14.81 6.14 -19.93
CA SER A 150 14.31 6.97 -21.03
C SER A 150 13.90 8.33 -20.50
N ASN A 151 14.39 9.40 -21.10
CA ASN A 151 14.07 10.79 -20.74
C ASN A 151 14.27 11.11 -19.24
N GLY A 152 15.31 10.54 -18.61
CA GLY A 152 15.59 10.74 -17.18
C GLY A 152 14.69 9.97 -16.21
N SER A 153 13.84 9.08 -16.73
CA SER A 153 13.02 8.18 -15.95
C SER A 153 13.41 6.72 -16.18
N ILE A 154 13.19 5.87 -15.17
CA ILE A 154 13.49 4.44 -15.28
C ILE A 154 12.16 3.68 -15.44
N TYR A 155 12.10 2.85 -16.47
CA TYR A 155 10.93 2.05 -16.80
C TYR A 155 11.23 0.55 -16.67
N PHE A 156 10.27 -0.19 -16.11
CA PHE A 156 10.33 -1.64 -16.07
C PHE A 156 9.92 -2.24 -17.43
N ASP A 157 10.74 -3.11 -18.00
CA ASP A 157 10.47 -3.78 -19.28
C ASP A 157 9.53 -4.98 -19.09
N VAL A 158 8.24 -4.71 -19.14
CA VAL A 158 7.18 -5.72 -18.95
C VAL A 158 7.22 -6.77 -20.02
N VAL A 159 7.60 -6.41 -21.25
CA VAL A 159 7.64 -7.35 -22.41
C VAL A 159 8.77 -8.35 -22.24
N LYS A 160 9.92 -7.90 -21.76
CA LYS A 160 11.10 -8.76 -21.56
C LYS A 160 10.95 -9.67 -20.33
N TYR A 161 10.10 -9.33 -19.39
CA TYR A 161 9.92 -10.08 -18.14
C TYR A 161 9.04 -11.33 -18.29
N ASN A 162 8.39 -11.58 -19.40
CA ASN A 162 7.53 -12.74 -19.67
C ASN A 162 8.31 -14.03 -19.91
#